data_b24777eaef3362eedbb8029381ec9dee
#
_entry.id   b24777eaef3362eedbb8029381ec9dee
#
_cell.length_a   1.000
_cell.length_b   1.000
_cell.length_c   1.000
_cell.angle_alpha   90.00
_cell.angle_beta   90.00
_cell.angle_gamma   90.00
#
_symmetry.space_group_name_H-M   'P 1'
#
loop_
_entity.id
_entity.type
_entity.pdbx_description
1 polymer ?
#
loop_
_entity_poly.entity_id
_entity_poly.type
_entity_poly.pdbx_seq_one_letter_code
_entity_poly.pdbx_strand_id
1 'polypeptide(L)'
;MRNPSALSKKANLQFIGLQCAFWLSFFCQNGYAYVFLTEKGFSNTEASAFLTLQAVASIVAQPFFSSFAEKHRRIPLKRIVALQVLVSIGAMVGLSFLQTSAIFAAIIFFLFGASFHASFSLVNAIGMQFGNAGYR
;
A
#
# COMPACT_ATOMS: atom_id res chain seq x y z
N MET A 1 -14.77 -33.84 7.67
CA MET A 1 -15.55 -32.59 7.68
C MET A 1 -14.75 -31.50 8.41
N ARG A 2 -14.37 -30.39 7.76
CA ARG A 2 -13.67 -29.28 8.44
C ARG A 2 -14.69 -28.49 9.28
N ASN A 3 -14.39 -28.30 10.54
CA ASN A 3 -15.26 -27.55 11.47
C ASN A 3 -15.43 -26.09 11.01
N PRO A 4 -16.64 -25.64 10.65
CA PRO A 4 -16.86 -24.29 10.11
C PRO A 4 -16.40 -23.17 11.07
N SER A 5 -16.50 -23.38 12.38
CA SER A 5 -16.03 -22.43 13.38
C SER A 5 -14.51 -22.24 13.42
N ALA A 6 -13.73 -23.29 13.16
CA ALA A 6 -12.28 -23.24 13.11
C ALA A 6 -11.77 -22.53 11.83
N LEU A 7 -12.46 -22.72 10.70
CA LEU A 7 -12.19 -22.00 9.46
C LEU A 7 -12.46 -20.50 9.60
N SER A 8 -13.54 -20.12 10.26
CA SER A 8 -13.88 -18.73 10.54
C SER A 8 -12.80 -18.05 11.41
N LYS A 9 -12.39 -18.67 12.52
CA LYS A 9 -11.33 -18.14 13.40
C LYS A 9 -10.00 -17.94 12.67
N LYS A 10 -9.56 -18.89 11.82
CA LYS A 10 -8.35 -18.78 11.05
C LYS A 10 -8.41 -17.62 10.05
N ALA A 11 -9.51 -17.48 9.33
CA ALA A 11 -9.72 -16.41 8.36
C ALA A 11 -9.71 -15.03 9.05
N ASN A 12 -10.40 -14.89 10.20
CA ASN A 12 -10.39 -13.65 10.97
C ASN A 12 -8.98 -13.29 11.46
N LEU A 13 -8.21 -14.26 11.97
CA LEU A 13 -6.84 -14.00 12.42
C LEU A 13 -5.92 -13.57 11.27
N GLN A 14 -6.06 -14.18 10.10
CA GLN A 14 -5.32 -13.78 8.89
C GLN A 14 -5.69 -12.37 8.44
N PHE A 15 -6.97 -12.00 8.51
CA PHE A 15 -7.42 -10.65 8.15
C PHE A 15 -6.92 -9.61 9.16
N ILE A 16 -7.00 -9.89 10.46
CA ILE A 16 -6.45 -9.02 11.52
C ILE A 16 -4.95 -8.82 11.29
N GLY A 17 -4.20 -9.91 11.06
CA GLY A 17 -2.77 -9.83 10.77
C GLY A 17 -2.44 -8.98 9.55
N LEU A 18 -3.22 -9.12 8.45
CA LEU A 18 -3.07 -8.30 7.25
C LEU A 18 -3.31 -6.81 7.57
N GLN A 19 -4.38 -6.50 8.29
CA GLN A 19 -4.71 -5.11 8.65
C GLN A 19 -3.65 -4.51 9.57
N CYS A 20 -3.22 -5.23 10.60
CA CYS A 20 -2.16 -4.77 11.50
C CYS A 20 -0.85 -4.50 10.73
N ALA A 21 -0.42 -5.42 9.88
CA ALA A 21 0.79 -5.26 9.08
C ALA A 21 0.69 -4.07 8.12
N PHE A 22 -0.46 -3.92 7.45
CA PHE A 22 -0.70 -2.81 6.53
C PHE A 22 -0.65 -1.46 7.24
N TRP A 23 -1.39 -1.32 8.33
CA TRP A 23 -1.43 -0.06 9.09
C TRP A 23 -0.10 0.26 9.75
N LEU A 24 0.60 -0.73 10.30
CA LEU A 24 1.93 -0.54 10.85
C LEU A 24 2.91 -0.02 9.79
N SER A 25 2.91 -0.63 8.60
CA SER A 25 3.74 -0.18 7.47
C SER A 25 3.38 1.24 7.03
N PHE A 26 2.08 1.56 6.99
CA PHE A 26 1.59 2.89 6.64
C PHE A 26 2.06 3.95 7.64
N PHE A 27 1.93 3.71 8.94
CA PHE A 27 2.37 4.64 9.98
C PHE A 27 3.88 4.79 10.02
N CYS A 28 4.63 3.69 9.92
CA CYS A 28 6.09 3.75 9.85
C CYS A 28 6.55 4.57 8.66
N GLN A 29 6.01 4.33 7.48
CA GLN A 29 6.39 5.05 6.28
C GLN A 29 6.07 6.56 6.40
N ASN A 30 4.85 6.92 6.80
CA ASN A 30 4.47 8.32 6.91
C ASN A 30 5.24 9.05 8.02
N GLY A 31 5.52 8.38 9.14
CA GLY A 31 6.26 8.98 10.24
C GLY A 31 7.74 9.25 9.93
N TYR A 32 8.37 8.37 9.17
CA TYR A 32 9.82 8.46 8.92
C TYR A 32 10.20 9.00 7.55
N ALA A 33 9.26 9.05 6.58
CA ALA A 33 9.57 9.46 5.21
C ALA A 33 10.19 10.86 5.13
N TYR A 34 9.66 11.81 5.90
CA TYR A 34 10.19 13.17 5.95
C TYR A 34 11.61 13.22 6.51
N VAL A 35 11.83 12.57 7.65
CA VAL A 35 13.16 12.50 8.30
C VAL A 35 14.16 11.83 7.37
N PHE A 36 13.78 10.71 6.75
CA PHE A 36 14.62 10.01 5.79
C PHE A 36 15.05 10.90 4.61
N LEU A 37 14.13 11.70 4.06
CA LEU A 37 14.43 12.61 2.95
C LEU A 37 15.40 13.72 3.39
N THR A 38 15.19 14.31 4.55
CA THR A 38 16.06 15.36 5.07
C THR A 38 17.47 14.83 5.40
N GLU A 39 17.58 13.62 5.92
CA GLU A 39 18.86 12.95 6.13
C GLU A 39 19.60 12.60 4.83
N LYS A 40 18.85 12.37 3.73
CA LYS A 40 19.42 12.22 2.39
C LYS A 40 19.87 13.54 1.75
N GLY A 41 19.68 14.67 2.44
CA GLY A 41 20.14 15.99 2.00
C GLY A 41 19.11 16.80 1.22
N PHE A 42 17.86 16.33 1.13
CA PHE A 42 16.79 17.12 0.51
C PHE A 42 16.35 18.25 1.44
N SER A 43 16.03 19.40 0.85
CA SER A 43 15.46 20.52 1.58
C SER A 43 14.04 20.19 2.11
N ASN A 44 13.59 20.91 3.12
CA ASN A 44 12.25 20.76 3.68
C ASN A 44 11.15 20.94 2.62
N THR A 45 11.37 21.85 1.68
CA THR A 45 10.44 22.10 0.57
C THR A 45 10.37 20.90 -0.39
N GLU A 46 11.51 20.32 -0.77
CA GLU A 46 11.56 19.13 -1.63
C GLU A 46 10.93 17.93 -0.95
N ALA A 47 11.25 17.68 0.32
CA ALA A 47 10.67 16.59 1.09
C ALA A 47 9.13 16.70 1.16
N SER A 48 8.62 17.89 1.44
CA SER A 48 7.18 18.15 1.47
C SER A 48 6.53 17.98 0.09
N ALA A 49 7.21 18.42 -0.98
CA ALA A 49 6.74 18.25 -2.35
C ALA A 49 6.64 16.77 -2.75
N PHE A 50 7.62 15.93 -2.37
CA PHE A 50 7.58 14.49 -2.65
C PHE A 50 6.44 13.78 -1.92
N LEU A 51 6.20 14.14 -0.65
CA LEU A 51 5.08 13.60 0.11
C LEU A 51 3.73 14.04 -0.45
N THR A 52 3.63 15.28 -0.92
CA THR A 52 2.43 15.78 -1.61
C THR A 52 2.20 15.02 -2.93
N LEU A 53 3.25 14.83 -3.73
CA LEU A 53 3.20 14.07 -4.97
C LEU A 53 2.73 12.62 -4.74
N GLN A 54 3.23 11.97 -3.68
CA GLN A 54 2.79 10.65 -3.23
C GLN A 54 1.29 10.63 -2.93
N ALA A 55 0.78 11.62 -2.21
CA ALA A 55 -0.64 11.72 -1.86
C ALA A 55 -1.51 11.92 -3.11
N VAL A 56 -1.13 12.82 -4.00
CA VAL A 56 -1.83 13.05 -5.28
C VAL A 56 -1.83 11.80 -6.14
N ALA A 57 -0.69 11.11 -6.27
CA ALA A 57 -0.59 9.86 -7.01
C ALA A 57 -1.55 8.80 -6.46
N SER A 58 -1.69 8.70 -5.14
CA SER A 58 -2.61 7.74 -4.52
C SER A 58 -4.09 8.03 -4.82
N ILE A 59 -4.49 9.31 -4.78
CA ILE A 59 -5.87 9.73 -5.07
C ILE A 59 -6.25 9.36 -6.52
N VAL A 60 -5.34 9.56 -7.46
CA VAL A 60 -5.57 9.23 -8.88
C VAL A 60 -5.56 7.71 -9.10
N ALA A 61 -4.65 7.01 -8.46
CA ALA A 61 -4.48 5.58 -8.67
C ALA A 61 -5.56 4.71 -8.01
N GLN A 62 -6.16 5.13 -6.90
CA GLN A 62 -7.19 4.37 -6.18
C GLN A 62 -8.40 4.00 -7.07
N PRO A 63 -9.09 4.94 -7.74
CA PRO A 63 -10.21 4.59 -8.60
C PRO A 63 -9.79 3.74 -9.81
N PHE A 64 -8.58 3.95 -10.34
CA PHE A 64 -8.05 3.12 -11.41
C PHE A 64 -7.92 1.66 -11.00
N PHE A 65 -7.28 1.37 -9.86
CA PHE A 65 -7.10 -0.01 -9.38
C PHE A 65 -8.41 -0.64 -8.94
N SER A 66 -9.34 0.13 -8.37
CA SER A 66 -10.68 -0.36 -8.01
C SER A 66 -11.46 -0.77 -9.26
N SER A 67 -11.49 0.07 -10.29
CA SER A 67 -12.13 -0.25 -11.58
C SER A 67 -11.45 -1.41 -12.29
N PHE A 68 -10.12 -1.48 -12.24
CA PHE A 68 -9.37 -2.61 -12.79
C PHE A 68 -9.75 -3.93 -12.10
N ALA A 69 -9.83 -3.94 -10.78
CA ALA A 69 -10.21 -5.10 -9.99
C ALA A 69 -11.64 -5.56 -10.28
N GLU A 70 -12.58 -4.62 -10.45
CA GLU A 70 -13.96 -4.92 -10.83
C GLU A 70 -14.08 -5.52 -12.23
N LYS A 71 -13.34 -4.98 -13.19
CA LYS A 71 -13.32 -5.46 -14.57
C LYS A 71 -12.69 -6.85 -14.68
N HIS A 72 -11.68 -7.14 -13.87
CA HIS A 72 -10.92 -8.38 -13.92
C HIS A 72 -11.20 -9.30 -12.72
N ARG A 73 -12.46 -9.61 -12.46
CA ARG A 73 -12.92 -10.45 -11.32
C ARG A 73 -12.28 -11.85 -11.25
N ARG A 74 -11.63 -12.31 -12.32
CA ARG A 74 -10.85 -13.56 -12.31
C ARG A 74 -9.55 -13.46 -11.54
N ILE A 75 -9.02 -12.23 -11.33
CA ILE A 75 -7.81 -11.99 -10.57
C ILE A 75 -8.21 -11.75 -9.11
N PRO A 76 -7.78 -12.59 -8.16
CA PRO A 76 -8.11 -12.37 -6.75
C PRO A 76 -7.49 -11.06 -6.25
N LEU A 77 -8.24 -10.24 -5.49
CA LEU A 77 -7.79 -8.96 -4.93
C LEU A 77 -6.45 -9.06 -4.21
N LYS A 78 -6.23 -10.16 -3.48
CA LYS A 78 -4.96 -10.43 -2.77
C LYS A 78 -3.73 -10.43 -3.68
N ARG A 79 -3.86 -10.81 -4.96
CA ARG A 79 -2.74 -10.80 -5.92
C ARG A 79 -2.43 -9.38 -6.38
N ILE A 80 -3.47 -8.56 -6.58
CA ILE A 80 -3.31 -7.16 -6.97
C ILE A 80 -2.62 -6.41 -5.83
N VAL A 81 -3.10 -6.58 -4.59
CA VAL A 81 -2.50 -5.97 -3.40
C VAL A 81 -1.05 -6.45 -3.20
N ALA A 82 -0.79 -7.75 -3.35
CA ALA A 82 0.57 -8.28 -3.22
C ALA A 82 1.53 -7.67 -4.25
N LEU A 83 1.09 -7.52 -5.51
CA LEU A 83 1.89 -6.87 -6.55
C LEU A 83 2.17 -5.39 -6.21
N GLN A 84 1.15 -4.66 -5.77
CA GLN A 84 1.31 -3.26 -5.36
C GLN A 84 2.32 -3.11 -4.20
N VAL A 85 2.25 -3.99 -3.20
CA VAL A 85 3.19 -4.01 -2.08
C VAL A 85 4.61 -4.34 -2.55
N LEU A 86 4.78 -5.31 -3.46
CA LEU A 86 6.09 -5.66 -4.02
C LEU A 86 6.70 -4.48 -4.80
N VAL A 87 5.92 -3.79 -5.62
CA VAL A 87 6.36 -2.58 -6.33
C VAL A 87 6.79 -1.51 -5.34
N SER A 88 6.05 -1.32 -4.26
CA SER A 88 6.36 -0.34 -3.22
C SER A 88 7.67 -0.66 -2.49
N ILE A 89 7.89 -1.92 -2.14
CA ILE A 89 9.13 -2.38 -1.53
C ILE A 89 10.30 -2.14 -2.47
N GLY A 90 10.18 -2.53 -3.74
CA GLY A 90 11.21 -2.31 -4.76
C GLY A 90 11.55 -0.83 -4.93
N ALA A 91 10.54 0.04 -4.95
CA ALA A 91 10.72 1.48 -5.03
C ALA A 91 11.52 2.02 -3.83
N MET A 92 11.15 1.64 -2.60
CA MET A 92 11.85 2.10 -1.39
C MET A 92 13.26 1.53 -1.26
N VAL A 93 13.47 0.29 -1.64
CA VAL A 93 14.81 -0.32 -1.70
C VAL A 93 15.67 0.44 -2.71
N GLY A 94 15.14 0.76 -3.91
CA GLY A 94 15.85 1.56 -4.89
C GLY A 94 16.26 2.93 -4.35
N LEU A 95 15.35 3.61 -3.64
CA LEU A 95 15.65 4.91 -3.02
C LEU A 95 16.75 4.82 -1.96
N SER A 96 16.84 3.70 -1.24
CA SER A 96 17.81 3.51 -0.15
C SER A 96 19.25 3.36 -0.67
N PHE A 97 19.42 2.65 -1.78
CA PHE A 97 20.74 2.30 -2.31
C PHE A 97 21.32 3.31 -3.30
N LEU A 98 20.49 4.10 -3.97
CA LEU A 98 20.96 5.01 -5.01
C LEU A 98 21.25 6.40 -4.43
N GLN A 99 22.33 7.05 -4.90
CA GLN A 99 22.55 8.48 -4.70
C GLN A 99 21.48 9.23 -5.50
N THR A 100 20.58 9.90 -4.82
CA THR A 100 19.28 10.29 -5.37
C THR A 100 19.30 11.72 -5.91
N SER A 101 19.06 11.89 -7.20
CA SER A 101 18.60 13.17 -7.74
C SER A 101 17.13 13.42 -7.31
N ALA A 102 16.75 14.69 -7.20
CA ALA A 102 15.40 15.09 -6.85
C ALA A 102 14.33 14.50 -7.80
N ILE A 103 14.65 14.41 -9.10
CA ILE A 103 13.76 13.82 -10.12
C ILE A 103 13.54 12.34 -9.84
N PHE A 104 14.60 11.60 -9.51
CA PHE A 104 14.48 10.18 -9.20
C PHE A 104 13.68 9.94 -7.92
N ALA A 105 13.92 10.76 -6.87
CA ALA A 105 13.12 10.71 -5.65
C ALA A 105 11.64 10.98 -5.93
N ALA A 106 11.31 11.99 -6.75
CA ALA A 106 9.95 12.30 -7.15
C ALA A 106 9.26 11.12 -7.84
N ILE A 107 9.95 10.46 -8.79
CA ILE A 107 9.42 9.27 -9.48
C ILE A 107 9.15 8.13 -8.48
N ILE A 108 10.07 7.87 -7.57
CA ILE A 108 9.91 6.82 -6.56
C ILE A 108 8.72 7.11 -5.64
N PHE A 109 8.58 8.34 -5.14
CA PHE A 109 7.45 8.72 -4.28
C PHE A 109 6.12 8.70 -5.04
N PHE A 110 6.12 9.06 -6.32
CA PHE A 110 4.95 8.90 -7.18
C PHE A 110 4.55 7.41 -7.31
N LEU A 111 5.50 6.54 -7.65
CA LEU A 111 5.26 5.10 -7.78
C LEU A 111 4.81 4.47 -6.45
N PHE A 112 5.40 4.89 -5.34
CA PHE A 112 5.01 4.44 -4.02
C PHE A 112 3.58 4.86 -3.67
N GLY A 113 3.20 6.11 -3.93
CA GLY A 113 1.84 6.59 -3.73
C GLY A 113 0.82 5.87 -4.61
N ALA A 114 1.14 5.71 -5.89
CA ALA A 114 0.29 5.01 -6.84
C ALA A 114 0.15 3.51 -6.56
N SER A 115 1.11 2.90 -5.85
CA SER A 115 1.05 1.48 -5.49
C SER A 115 0.59 1.26 -4.05
N PHE A 116 1.41 1.60 -3.05
CA PHE A 116 1.13 1.28 -1.65
C PHE A 116 -0.11 1.99 -1.11
N HIS A 117 -0.19 3.31 -1.25
CA HIS A 117 -1.32 4.07 -0.74
C HIS A 117 -2.60 3.77 -1.53
N ALA A 118 -2.50 3.52 -2.84
CA ALA A 118 -3.65 3.12 -3.64
C ALA A 118 -4.20 1.74 -3.27
N SER A 119 -3.40 0.85 -2.67
CA SER A 119 -3.86 -0.47 -2.22
C SER A 119 -4.85 -0.42 -1.06
N PHE A 120 -4.96 0.71 -0.37
CA PHE A 120 -5.87 0.91 0.78
C PHE A 120 -7.33 0.56 0.45
N SER A 121 -7.83 1.01 -0.70
CA SER A 121 -9.20 0.71 -1.15
C SER A 121 -9.43 -0.79 -1.35
N LEU A 122 -8.44 -1.50 -1.91
CA LEU A 122 -8.52 -2.94 -2.16
C LEU A 122 -8.40 -3.76 -0.87
N VAL A 123 -7.56 -3.33 0.07
CA VAL A 123 -7.44 -3.95 1.40
C VAL A 123 -8.76 -3.84 2.16
N ASN A 124 -9.43 -2.70 2.09
CA ASN A 124 -10.76 -2.52 2.68
C ASN A 124 -11.82 -3.36 1.98
N ALA A 125 -11.77 -3.49 0.64
CA ALA A 125 -12.67 -4.35 -0.12
C ALA A 125 -12.51 -5.83 0.26
N ILE A 126 -11.29 -6.30 0.55
CA ILE A 126 -11.05 -7.64 1.09
C ILE A 126 -11.78 -7.79 2.44
N GLY A 127 -11.70 -6.79 3.32
CA GLY A 127 -12.42 -6.81 4.61
C GLY A 127 -13.93 -6.93 4.48
N MET A 128 -14.51 -6.19 3.53
CA MET A 128 -15.95 -6.28 3.26
C MET A 128 -16.36 -7.65 2.72
N GLN A 129 -15.54 -8.32 1.91
CA GLN A 129 -15.79 -9.68 1.44
C GLN A 129 -15.84 -10.68 2.60
N PHE A 130 -14.96 -10.53 3.61
CA PHE A 130 -15.03 -11.34 4.83
C PHE A 130 -16.31 -11.11 5.62
N GLY A 131 -16.74 -9.86 5.79
CA GLY A 131 -17.98 -9.52 6.46
C GLY A 131 -19.21 -10.11 5.79
N ASN A 132 -19.28 -10.02 4.46
CA ASN A 132 -20.39 -10.54 3.65
C ASN A 132 -20.44 -12.08 3.59
N ALA A 133 -19.29 -12.75 3.74
CA ALA A 133 -19.23 -14.22 3.78
C ALA A 133 -19.68 -14.81 5.12
N GLY A 134 -20.18 -14.01 6.05
CA GLY A 134 -20.70 -14.47 7.34
C GLY A 134 -19.62 -14.85 8.36
N TYR A 135 -18.41 -14.41 8.18
CA TYR A 135 -17.30 -14.56 9.15
C TYR A 135 -17.38 -13.50 10.26
N ARG A 136 -18.58 -13.35 10.86
CA ARG A 136 -18.78 -12.47 12.03
C ARG A 136 -18.53 -13.20 13.32
#